data_7c3916c64be46d8a91e02122b16c08b5
#
_entry.id   7c3916c64be46d8a91e02122b16c08b5
#
_cell.length_a   1.000
_cell.length_b   1.000
_cell.length_c   1.000
_cell.angle_alpha   90.00
_cell.angle_beta   90.00
_cell.angle_gamma   90.00
#
_symmetry.space_group_name_H-M   'P 1'
#
loop_
_entity.id
_entity.type
_entity.pdbx_description
1 polymer ?
#
loop_
_entity_poly.entity_id
_entity_poly.type
_entity_poly.pdbx_seq_one_letter_code
_entity_poly.pdbx_strand_id
1 'polypeptide(L)'
;NWPMTKCLVPLEPHRADFNLLSGITYGPLERKEESHDHAIALFTGHPHPTGRVGVSQGPSVDQVAARAIGQGTRFSSIGAKLFTDDEGWWSFSSAGVTNPLEANPRTLFERLFAGSSMTGPAPEFGRSKSILDRVKGDLDALRRRVGAADARRLDEHLTSVRELEKAVAVPPPPPMGSCAMPVSPGTVLMTDENVVAYSRVMMDLLTLALECDLTRVAFFSLGPTQNYHKHPHLGLDNVYHTLCHSPPAGSFDPFAGNEAGRRGDYHKVTIHLMEQVAYLLGKLKVPRSSGPPLLDSSVFVACSEFGDAGGHQPYFLPF
;
A
#
# COMPACT_ATOMS: atom_id res chain seq x y z
N ASN A 1 -14.33 -22.68 14.68
CA ASN A 1 -13.61 -22.06 15.83
C ASN A 1 -12.13 -22.41 15.72
N TRP A 2 -11.34 -21.44 15.31
CA TRP A 2 -9.88 -21.52 15.32
C TRP A 2 -9.33 -20.71 16.52
N PRO A 3 -8.23 -21.15 17.16
CA PRO A 3 -7.68 -20.44 18.30
C PRO A 3 -7.00 -19.15 17.83
N MET A 4 -7.19 -18.06 18.58
CA MET A 4 -6.46 -16.82 18.35
C MET A 4 -4.99 -17.03 18.75
N THR A 5 -4.07 -16.94 17.80
CA THR A 5 -2.63 -17.01 18.09
C THR A 5 -2.15 -15.73 18.78
N LYS A 6 -1.01 -15.78 19.46
CA LYS A 6 -0.46 -14.61 20.16
C LYS A 6 -0.34 -13.38 19.27
N CYS A 7 0.04 -13.56 18.00
CA CYS A 7 0.19 -12.46 17.05
C CYS A 7 -1.14 -11.84 16.62
N LEU A 8 -2.24 -12.59 16.69
CA LEU A 8 -3.58 -12.13 16.29
C LEU A 8 -4.42 -11.57 17.44
N VAL A 9 -3.95 -11.68 18.70
CA VAL A 9 -4.69 -11.15 19.88
C VAL A 9 -5.16 -9.71 19.70
N PRO A 10 -4.41 -8.78 19.08
CA PRO A 10 -4.91 -7.42 18.84
C PRO A 10 -6.19 -7.36 18.00
N LEU A 11 -6.47 -8.37 17.19
CA LEU A 11 -7.65 -8.45 16.34
C LEU A 11 -8.88 -9.10 17.05
N GLU A 12 -8.74 -9.55 18.32
CA GLU A 12 -9.85 -10.18 19.04
C GLU A 12 -11.14 -9.33 19.08
N PRO A 13 -11.09 -7.98 19.26
CA PRO A 13 -12.28 -7.13 19.19
C PRO A 13 -12.99 -7.15 17.83
N HIS A 14 -12.30 -7.58 16.79
CA HIS A 14 -12.76 -7.63 15.41
C HIS A 14 -13.01 -9.05 14.89
N ARG A 15 -13.00 -10.06 15.79
CA ARG A 15 -13.07 -11.48 15.43
C ARG A 15 -14.26 -11.85 14.54
N ALA A 16 -15.37 -11.14 14.68
CA ALA A 16 -16.57 -11.34 13.88
C ALA A 16 -16.51 -10.66 12.50
N ASP A 17 -15.53 -9.80 12.28
CA ASP A 17 -15.45 -8.91 11.11
C ASP A 17 -14.46 -9.42 10.06
N PHE A 18 -13.66 -10.44 10.35
CA PHE A 18 -12.67 -10.93 9.40
C PHE A 18 -12.63 -12.45 9.29
N ASN A 19 -12.10 -12.92 8.18
CA ASN A 19 -11.75 -14.31 7.94
C ASN A 19 -10.23 -14.43 7.87
N LEU A 20 -9.68 -15.43 8.53
CA LEU A 20 -8.28 -15.81 8.39
C LEU A 20 -8.19 -16.87 7.28
N LEU A 21 -7.53 -16.52 6.18
CA LEU A 21 -7.28 -17.46 5.10
C LEU A 21 -5.90 -18.09 5.29
N SER A 22 -5.82 -19.40 5.16
CA SER A 22 -4.56 -20.16 5.27
C SER A 22 -4.41 -21.10 4.08
N GLY A 23 -3.16 -21.56 3.86
CA GLY A 23 -2.86 -22.45 2.74
C GLY A 23 -2.81 -21.74 1.38
N ILE A 24 -2.78 -20.41 1.39
CA ILE A 24 -2.59 -19.63 0.16
C ILE A 24 -1.12 -19.63 -0.21
N THR A 25 -0.87 -19.76 -1.50
CA THR A 25 0.47 -19.75 -2.09
C THR A 25 0.38 -19.11 -3.47
N TYR A 26 1.49 -18.67 -4.00
CA TYR A 26 1.55 -18.19 -5.39
C TYR A 26 1.38 -19.31 -6.44
N GLY A 27 1.43 -20.58 -6.04
CA GLY A 27 1.29 -21.74 -6.91
C GLY A 27 2.32 -21.77 -8.03
N PRO A 28 1.89 -21.86 -9.30
CA PRO A 28 2.82 -21.91 -10.45
C PRO A 28 3.63 -20.63 -10.66
N LEU A 29 3.32 -19.55 -9.91
CA LEU A 29 4.08 -18.30 -9.95
C LEU A 29 5.31 -18.33 -9.03
N GLU A 30 5.43 -19.41 -8.22
CA GLU A 30 6.56 -19.59 -7.31
C GLU A 30 7.87 -19.66 -8.08
N ARG A 31 8.81 -18.84 -7.66
CA ARG A 31 10.21 -19.06 -7.97
C ARG A 31 10.84 -19.90 -6.88
N LYS A 32 11.71 -20.79 -7.26
CA LYS A 32 12.55 -21.56 -6.33
C LYS A 32 13.66 -20.70 -5.70
N GLU A 33 13.82 -19.48 -6.17
CA GLU A 33 14.85 -18.55 -5.70
C GLU A 33 14.28 -17.71 -4.56
N GLU A 34 14.99 -17.64 -3.47
CA GLU A 34 14.73 -16.71 -2.36
C GLU A 34 14.80 -15.27 -2.91
N SER A 35 13.69 -14.54 -2.86
CA SER A 35 13.62 -13.20 -3.44
C SER A 35 12.60 -12.33 -2.71
N HIS A 36 12.93 -11.07 -2.53
CA HIS A 36 12.01 -10.04 -2.04
C HIS A 36 11.01 -9.56 -3.11
N ASP A 37 11.08 -10.09 -4.33
CA ASP A 37 10.18 -9.73 -5.43
C ASP A 37 8.81 -10.40 -5.35
N HIS A 38 8.59 -11.27 -4.37
CA HIS A 38 7.31 -11.97 -4.17
C HIS A 38 6.14 -11.00 -3.92
N ALA A 39 6.42 -9.82 -3.36
CA ALA A 39 5.44 -8.75 -3.23
C ALA A 39 4.72 -8.42 -4.55
N ILE A 40 5.45 -8.45 -5.66
CA ILE A 40 4.89 -8.19 -6.99
C ILE A 40 3.85 -9.25 -7.35
N ALA A 41 4.15 -10.53 -7.14
CA ALA A 41 3.24 -11.63 -7.45
C ALA A 41 2.00 -11.61 -6.55
N LEU A 42 2.15 -11.19 -5.28
CA LEU A 42 1.08 -11.13 -4.29
C LEU A 42 -0.14 -10.35 -4.78
N PHE A 43 0.08 -9.17 -5.34
CA PHE A 43 -1.00 -8.28 -5.74
C PHE A 43 -1.27 -8.25 -7.25
N THR A 44 -0.34 -8.74 -8.08
CA THR A 44 -0.54 -8.75 -9.53
C THR A 44 -1.01 -10.10 -10.07
N GLY A 45 -0.81 -11.18 -9.33
CA GLY A 45 -1.06 -12.54 -9.82
C GLY A 45 -0.14 -12.95 -10.98
N HIS A 46 0.94 -12.21 -11.21
CA HIS A 46 1.91 -12.47 -12.26
C HIS A 46 3.30 -12.73 -11.68
N PRO A 47 4.06 -13.71 -12.21
CA PRO A 47 5.46 -13.84 -11.85
C PRO A 47 6.23 -12.61 -12.33
N HIS A 48 7.23 -12.19 -11.59
CA HIS A 48 8.12 -11.15 -12.12
C HIS A 48 9.05 -11.74 -13.20
N PRO A 49 9.46 -10.97 -14.22
CA PRO A 49 10.31 -11.43 -15.29
C PRO A 49 11.70 -11.83 -14.77
N THR A 50 12.25 -12.95 -15.28
CA THR A 50 13.62 -13.39 -14.93
C THR A 50 14.65 -12.30 -15.18
N GLY A 51 15.49 -12.02 -14.17
CA GLY A 51 16.57 -11.02 -14.26
C GLY A 51 16.12 -9.56 -14.22
N ARG A 52 14.85 -9.28 -13.84
CA ARG A 52 14.33 -7.92 -13.68
C ARG A 52 13.66 -7.79 -12.32
N VAL A 53 14.34 -7.16 -11.40
CA VAL A 53 13.84 -6.84 -10.07
C VAL A 53 12.84 -5.68 -10.18
N GLY A 54 11.76 -5.72 -9.39
CA GLY A 54 10.82 -4.61 -9.30
C GLY A 54 9.89 -4.42 -10.52
N VAL A 55 9.78 -5.41 -11.43
CA VAL A 55 8.98 -5.28 -12.65
C VAL A 55 7.81 -6.25 -12.65
N SER A 56 6.58 -5.73 -12.66
CA SER A 56 5.37 -6.53 -12.85
C SER A 56 5.07 -6.81 -14.33
N GLN A 57 4.27 -7.84 -14.61
CA GLN A 57 3.75 -8.12 -15.95
C GLN A 57 2.32 -7.62 -16.16
N GLY A 58 1.70 -7.04 -15.14
CA GLY A 58 0.34 -6.51 -15.20
C GLY A 58 0.00 -5.60 -14.04
N PRO A 59 -1.22 -5.06 -14.01
CA PRO A 59 -1.68 -4.23 -12.92
C PRO A 59 -1.89 -5.05 -11.65
N SER A 60 -1.76 -4.42 -10.50
CA SER A 60 -2.13 -4.99 -9.21
C SER A 60 -3.64 -4.95 -8.96
N VAL A 61 -4.12 -5.78 -8.05
CA VAL A 61 -5.57 -5.95 -7.76
C VAL A 61 -6.23 -4.64 -7.33
N ASP A 62 -5.56 -3.78 -6.58
CA ASP A 62 -6.04 -2.45 -6.21
C ASP A 62 -6.28 -1.57 -7.44
N GLN A 63 -5.42 -1.66 -8.46
CA GLN A 63 -5.58 -0.91 -9.71
C GLN A 63 -6.65 -1.52 -10.63
N VAL A 64 -6.85 -2.83 -10.58
CA VAL A 64 -8.00 -3.48 -11.23
C VAL A 64 -9.30 -3.01 -10.60
N ALA A 65 -9.37 -2.99 -9.27
CA ALA A 65 -10.52 -2.45 -8.53
C ALA A 65 -10.74 -0.96 -8.83
N ALA A 66 -9.67 -0.14 -8.86
CA ALA A 66 -9.75 1.28 -9.17
C ALA A 66 -10.38 1.56 -10.55
N ARG A 67 -10.07 0.74 -11.54
CA ARG A 67 -10.70 0.83 -12.88
C ARG A 67 -12.19 0.49 -12.85
N ALA A 68 -12.59 -0.44 -11.98
CA ALA A 68 -13.97 -0.91 -11.90
C ALA A 68 -14.87 0.03 -11.08
N ILE A 69 -14.41 0.47 -9.89
CA ILE A 69 -15.24 1.20 -8.92
C ILE A 69 -14.73 2.61 -8.60
N GLY A 70 -13.54 2.97 -9.02
CA GLY A 70 -12.94 4.30 -8.79
C GLY A 70 -13.43 5.38 -9.77
N GLN A 71 -14.30 5.03 -10.71
CA GLN A 71 -14.87 6.01 -11.65
C GLN A 71 -15.87 6.91 -10.93
N GLY A 72 -15.79 8.22 -11.18
CA GLY A 72 -16.68 9.20 -10.55
C GLY A 72 -16.21 9.72 -9.19
N THR A 73 -15.10 9.22 -8.66
CA THR A 73 -14.41 9.79 -7.52
C THR A 73 -13.28 10.73 -7.96
N ARG A 74 -12.83 11.61 -7.06
CA ARG A 74 -11.73 12.54 -7.37
C ARG A 74 -10.41 11.80 -7.69
N PHE A 75 -10.17 10.69 -7.00
CA PHE A 75 -9.02 9.82 -7.21
C PHE A 75 -9.52 8.39 -7.45
N SER A 76 -9.16 7.78 -8.56
CA SER A 76 -9.52 6.39 -8.83
C SER A 76 -8.99 5.44 -7.76
N SER A 77 -7.82 5.74 -7.21
CA SER A 77 -7.22 5.10 -6.05
C SER A 77 -6.30 6.06 -5.32
N ILE A 78 -6.04 5.78 -4.03
CA ILE A 78 -5.04 6.45 -3.22
C ILE A 78 -4.11 5.38 -2.65
N GLY A 79 -2.82 5.50 -2.96
CA GLY A 79 -1.78 4.67 -2.37
C GLY A 79 -0.92 5.46 -1.39
N ALA A 80 -0.64 4.85 -0.25
CA ALA A 80 0.27 5.41 0.74
C ALA A 80 1.21 4.33 1.27
N LYS A 81 2.33 4.76 1.83
CA LYS A 81 3.33 3.91 2.45
C LYS A 81 3.88 4.57 3.71
N LEU A 82 4.37 3.75 4.62
CA LEU A 82 4.90 4.25 5.88
C LEU A 82 6.32 4.80 5.72
N PHE A 83 7.17 4.10 4.97
CA PHE A 83 8.59 4.40 4.84
C PHE A 83 8.93 4.95 3.45
N THR A 84 9.84 5.92 3.37
CA THR A 84 10.24 6.55 2.11
C THR A 84 11.10 5.65 1.23
N ASP A 85 11.84 4.73 1.85
CA ASP A 85 12.69 3.72 1.20
C ASP A 85 11.94 2.46 0.74
N ASP A 86 10.61 2.39 0.97
CA ASP A 86 9.76 1.37 0.36
C ASP A 86 9.75 1.57 -1.17
N GLU A 87 10.18 0.56 -1.91
CA GLU A 87 10.29 0.60 -3.38
C GLU A 87 8.93 0.70 -4.08
N GLY A 88 7.83 0.45 -3.34
CA GLY A 88 6.48 0.51 -3.87
C GLY A 88 6.11 -0.67 -4.78
N TRP A 89 6.78 -1.83 -4.63
CA TRP A 89 6.53 -3.03 -5.43
C TRP A 89 5.21 -3.73 -5.10
N TRP A 90 4.33 -3.05 -4.44
CA TRP A 90 3.02 -3.52 -4.01
C TRP A 90 1.90 -3.14 -4.97
N SER A 91 2.01 -1.97 -5.63
CA SER A 91 0.95 -1.42 -6.47
C SER A 91 1.48 -1.04 -7.84
N PHE A 92 0.83 -1.55 -8.89
CA PHE A 92 1.20 -1.33 -10.28
C PHE A 92 -0.01 -0.91 -11.10
N SER A 93 0.10 0.22 -11.78
CA SER A 93 -0.96 0.69 -12.70
C SER A 93 -1.02 -0.13 -13.99
N SER A 94 0.12 -0.65 -14.45
CA SER A 94 0.25 -1.55 -15.61
C SER A 94 1.56 -2.31 -15.53
N ALA A 95 1.84 -3.16 -16.51
CA ALA A 95 3.10 -3.89 -16.60
C ALA A 95 4.31 -2.97 -16.50
N GLY A 96 5.15 -3.19 -15.50
CA GLY A 96 6.38 -2.42 -15.25
C GLY A 96 6.17 -0.97 -14.79
N VAL A 97 4.95 -0.55 -14.49
CA VAL A 97 4.63 0.82 -14.05
C VAL A 97 4.09 0.79 -12.63
N THR A 98 4.92 1.17 -11.66
CA THR A 98 4.51 1.30 -10.26
C THR A 98 3.49 2.42 -10.09
N ASN A 99 2.50 2.21 -9.23
CA ASN A 99 1.60 3.25 -8.79
C ASN A 99 2.27 4.06 -7.68
N PRO A 100 2.31 5.41 -7.75
CA PRO A 100 2.97 6.21 -6.73
C PRO A 100 2.29 6.05 -5.36
N LEU A 101 3.09 5.70 -4.34
CA LEU A 101 2.67 5.63 -2.95
C LEU A 101 3.20 6.85 -2.19
N GLU A 102 2.30 7.61 -1.58
CA GLU A 102 2.67 8.79 -0.80
C GLU A 102 3.16 8.39 0.60
N ALA A 103 4.34 8.87 0.98
CA ALA A 103 4.92 8.59 2.29
C ALA A 103 4.78 9.75 3.29
N ASN A 104 4.40 10.94 2.84
CA ASN A 104 4.33 12.12 3.70
C ASN A 104 2.86 12.48 4.00
N PRO A 105 2.43 12.51 5.27
CA PRO A 105 1.04 12.79 5.63
C PRO A 105 0.61 14.20 5.25
N ARG A 106 1.51 15.19 5.29
CA ARG A 106 1.19 16.55 4.84
C ARG A 106 0.94 16.60 3.34
N THR A 107 1.82 15.98 2.54
CA THR A 107 1.65 15.90 1.09
C THR A 107 0.38 15.13 0.74
N LEU A 108 0.09 14.02 1.44
CA LEU A 108 -1.15 13.27 1.29
C LEU A 108 -2.37 14.16 1.61
N PHE A 109 -2.34 14.87 2.73
CA PHE A 109 -3.39 15.80 3.11
C PHE A 109 -3.61 16.91 2.06
N GLU A 110 -2.54 17.56 1.63
CA GLU A 110 -2.59 18.61 0.61
C GLU A 110 -3.16 18.06 -0.71
N ARG A 111 -2.77 16.85 -1.12
CA ARG A 111 -3.30 16.18 -2.30
C ARG A 111 -4.80 15.88 -2.17
N LEU A 112 -5.24 15.37 -1.02
CA LEU A 112 -6.64 15.02 -0.78
C LEU A 112 -7.54 16.25 -0.73
N PHE A 113 -7.09 17.33 -0.12
CA PHE A 113 -7.91 18.50 0.19
C PHE A 113 -7.52 19.77 -0.56
N ALA A 114 -6.49 19.73 -1.46
CA ALA A 114 -6.16 20.87 -2.31
C ALA A 114 -7.37 21.31 -3.15
N GLY A 115 -7.67 22.60 -3.10
CA GLY A 115 -8.83 23.19 -3.77
C GLY A 115 -10.13 23.15 -2.96
N SER A 116 -10.13 22.59 -1.75
CA SER A 116 -11.28 22.68 -0.82
C SER A 116 -11.30 23.99 -0.01
N SER A 117 -10.24 24.81 -0.13
CA SER A 117 -10.20 26.15 0.49
C SER A 117 -11.09 27.10 -0.28
N MET A 118 -12.18 27.52 0.30
CA MET A 118 -13.22 28.39 -0.27
C MET A 118 -12.79 29.83 -0.53
N THR A 119 -11.50 30.20 -0.43
CA THR A 119 -11.05 31.60 -0.44
C THR A 119 -9.81 31.90 -1.32
N GLY A 120 -9.37 30.98 -2.19
CA GLY A 120 -8.24 31.23 -3.10
C GLY A 120 -8.59 31.00 -4.57
N PRO A 121 -7.94 31.71 -5.52
CA PRO A 121 -8.11 31.40 -6.94
C PRO A 121 -7.69 29.95 -7.19
N ALA A 122 -8.49 29.22 -7.96
CA ALA A 122 -8.20 27.85 -8.36
C ALA A 122 -6.78 27.77 -8.95
N PRO A 123 -5.97 26.74 -8.59
CA PRO A 123 -4.68 26.56 -9.24
C PRO A 123 -4.88 26.52 -10.75
N GLU A 124 -4.01 27.20 -11.51
CA GLU A 124 -4.04 27.21 -12.96
C GLU A 124 -3.79 25.80 -13.53
N PHE A 125 -4.83 24.98 -13.64
CA PHE A 125 -4.79 23.65 -14.25
C PHE A 125 -4.40 23.69 -15.76
N GLY A 126 -4.41 24.87 -16.38
CA GLY A 126 -4.01 25.05 -17.76
C GLY A 126 -2.56 24.66 -18.08
N ARG A 127 -1.62 24.87 -17.14
CA ARG A 127 -0.20 24.47 -17.34
C ARG A 127 0.00 22.96 -17.28
N SER A 128 -0.72 22.28 -16.39
CA SER A 128 -0.61 20.82 -16.27
C SER A 128 -1.11 20.11 -17.53
N LYS A 129 -2.19 20.58 -18.13
CA LYS A 129 -2.70 20.05 -19.40
C LYS A 129 -1.71 20.21 -20.54
N SER A 130 -1.07 21.38 -20.64
CA SER A 130 -0.04 21.65 -21.66
C SER A 130 1.20 20.77 -21.53
N ILE A 131 1.62 20.40 -20.31
CA ILE A 131 2.75 19.48 -20.06
C ILE A 131 2.40 18.08 -20.51
N LEU A 132 1.21 17.57 -20.14
CA LEU A 132 0.72 16.24 -20.52
C LEU A 132 0.58 16.10 -22.04
N ASP A 133 0.04 17.13 -22.74
CA ASP A 133 -0.06 17.15 -24.20
C ASP A 133 1.32 17.07 -24.87
N ARG A 134 2.34 17.70 -24.29
CA ARG A 134 3.72 17.66 -24.78
C ARG A 134 4.36 16.28 -24.60
N VAL A 135 4.21 15.69 -23.42
CA VAL A 135 4.70 14.33 -23.12
C VAL A 135 4.07 13.31 -24.05
N LYS A 136 2.76 13.43 -24.33
CA LYS A 136 2.04 12.57 -25.25
C LYS A 136 2.59 12.66 -26.67
N GLY A 137 2.88 13.87 -27.17
CA GLY A 137 3.48 14.06 -28.49
C GLY A 137 4.85 13.39 -28.63
N ASP A 138 5.68 13.50 -27.63
CA ASP A 138 7.01 12.87 -27.59
C ASP A 138 6.89 11.33 -27.54
N LEU A 139 5.95 10.79 -26.78
CA LEU A 139 5.66 9.35 -26.70
C LEU A 139 5.12 8.80 -28.04
N ASP A 140 4.23 9.52 -28.71
CA ASP A 140 3.72 9.15 -30.03
C ASP A 140 4.85 9.18 -31.10
N ALA A 141 5.80 10.10 -30.98
CA ALA A 141 6.97 10.15 -31.84
C ALA A 141 7.93 8.97 -31.57
N LEU A 142 8.14 8.62 -30.30
CA LEU A 142 8.97 7.48 -29.89
C LEU A 142 8.36 6.15 -30.35
N ARG A 143 7.05 5.99 -30.22
CA ARG A 143 6.30 4.79 -30.64
C ARG A 143 6.55 4.43 -32.12
N ARG A 144 6.69 5.41 -33.00
CA ARG A 144 6.99 5.17 -34.42
C ARG A 144 8.43 4.71 -34.69
N ARG A 145 9.33 4.77 -33.68
CA ARG A 145 10.75 4.48 -33.78
C ARG A 145 11.17 3.20 -33.09
N VAL A 146 10.30 2.60 -32.31
CA VAL A 146 10.58 1.39 -31.51
C VAL A 146 9.92 0.16 -32.09
N GLY A 147 10.39 -1.04 -31.69
CA GLY A 147 9.83 -2.32 -32.10
C GLY A 147 8.45 -2.58 -31.49
N ALA A 148 7.71 -3.58 -32.03
CA ALA A 148 6.34 -3.88 -31.63
C ALA A 148 6.16 -4.20 -30.13
N ALA A 149 7.16 -4.79 -29.46
CA ALA A 149 7.12 -5.07 -28.03
C ALA A 149 7.18 -3.79 -27.18
N ASP A 150 8.07 -2.86 -27.56
CA ASP A 150 8.23 -1.60 -26.86
C ASP A 150 7.11 -0.62 -27.21
N ALA A 151 6.56 -0.69 -28.42
CA ALA A 151 5.37 0.07 -28.81
C ALA A 151 4.16 -0.28 -27.92
N ARG A 152 3.96 -1.56 -27.58
CA ARG A 152 2.90 -1.97 -26.63
C ARG A 152 3.12 -1.37 -25.24
N ARG A 153 4.34 -1.36 -24.72
CA ARG A 153 4.67 -0.74 -23.42
C ARG A 153 4.41 0.78 -23.44
N LEU A 154 4.71 1.43 -24.56
CA LEU A 154 4.39 2.84 -24.75
C LEU A 154 2.87 3.08 -24.81
N ASP A 155 2.10 2.19 -25.43
CA ASP A 155 0.64 2.27 -25.46
C ASP A 155 0.03 2.14 -24.07
N GLU A 156 0.57 1.25 -23.24
CA GLU A 156 0.17 1.11 -21.84
C GLU A 156 0.49 2.37 -21.03
N HIS A 157 1.68 2.95 -21.24
CA HIS A 157 2.07 4.20 -20.61
C HIS A 157 1.20 5.38 -21.07
N LEU A 158 0.90 5.48 -22.36
CA LEU A 158 -0.04 6.46 -22.92
C LEU A 158 -1.44 6.31 -22.33
N THR A 159 -1.89 5.10 -22.08
CA THR A 159 -3.16 4.83 -21.40
C THR A 159 -3.16 5.41 -19.99
N SER A 160 -2.08 5.19 -19.24
CA SER A 160 -1.91 5.76 -17.90
C SER A 160 -1.88 7.29 -17.92
N VAL A 161 -1.20 7.90 -18.90
CA VAL A 161 -1.20 9.37 -19.10
C VAL A 161 -2.62 9.87 -19.41
N ARG A 162 -3.38 9.18 -20.25
CA ARG A 162 -4.78 9.55 -20.55
C ARG A 162 -5.70 9.48 -19.34
N GLU A 163 -5.48 8.49 -18.46
CA GLU A 163 -6.24 8.40 -17.20
C GLU A 163 -5.91 9.56 -16.27
N LEU A 164 -4.62 9.96 -16.20
CA LEU A 164 -4.21 11.17 -15.49
C LEU A 164 -4.83 12.44 -16.10
N GLU A 165 -4.86 12.56 -17.43
CA GLU A 165 -5.52 13.67 -18.13
C GLU A 165 -7.02 13.76 -17.78
N LYS A 166 -7.70 12.61 -17.73
CA LYS A 166 -9.11 12.54 -17.33
C LYS A 166 -9.29 12.97 -15.89
N ALA A 167 -8.42 12.49 -14.98
CA ALA A 167 -8.46 12.85 -13.56
C ALA A 167 -8.22 14.36 -13.34
N VAL A 168 -7.36 14.98 -14.15
CA VAL A 168 -7.09 16.44 -14.13
C VAL A 168 -8.21 17.25 -14.78
N ALA A 169 -8.88 16.69 -15.81
CA ALA A 169 -9.94 17.39 -16.54
C ALA A 169 -11.30 17.37 -15.82
N VAL A 170 -11.52 16.44 -14.89
CA VAL A 170 -12.73 16.44 -14.06
C VAL A 170 -12.56 17.48 -12.97
N PRO A 171 -13.40 18.54 -12.92
CA PRO A 171 -13.42 19.41 -11.75
C PRO A 171 -13.63 18.52 -10.51
N PRO A 172 -12.92 18.75 -9.40
CA PRO A 172 -13.18 17.98 -8.21
C PRO A 172 -14.68 18.06 -7.92
N PRO A 173 -15.37 16.92 -7.71
CA PRO A 173 -16.74 16.99 -7.27
C PRO A 173 -16.78 17.90 -6.03
N PRO A 174 -17.83 18.74 -5.89
CA PRO A 174 -17.96 19.55 -4.71
C PRO A 174 -17.84 18.63 -3.49
N PRO A 175 -17.15 19.04 -2.42
CA PRO A 175 -17.01 18.21 -1.24
C PRO A 175 -18.41 17.74 -0.86
N MET A 176 -18.61 16.43 -0.80
CA MET A 176 -19.89 15.86 -0.42
C MET A 176 -20.26 16.41 0.95
N GLY A 177 -21.41 17.03 1.06
CA GLY A 177 -21.85 17.99 2.09
C GLY A 177 -21.79 17.58 3.58
N SER A 178 -20.99 16.62 3.96
CA SER A 178 -20.80 16.17 5.34
C SER A 178 -19.33 15.97 5.74
N CYS A 179 -18.36 16.16 4.83
CA CYS A 179 -16.96 16.00 5.15
C CYS A 179 -16.37 17.29 5.70
N ALA A 180 -16.22 17.36 7.02
CA ALA A 180 -15.44 18.42 7.65
C ALA A 180 -13.96 18.24 7.30
N MET A 181 -13.34 19.31 6.78
CA MET A 181 -11.91 19.29 6.53
C MET A 181 -11.15 19.12 7.86
N PRO A 182 -10.29 18.10 7.99
CA PRO A 182 -9.51 17.94 9.21
C PRO A 182 -8.43 19.02 9.32
N VAL A 183 -7.87 19.14 10.51
CA VAL A 183 -6.67 19.97 10.72
C VAL A 183 -5.50 19.30 10.00
N SER A 184 -4.71 20.11 9.28
CA SER A 184 -3.49 19.61 8.64
C SER A 184 -2.54 18.98 9.67
N PRO A 185 -1.99 17.79 9.39
CA PRO A 185 -1.08 17.11 10.32
C PRO A 185 0.26 17.85 10.53
N GLY A 186 0.48 18.97 9.84
CA GLY A 186 1.75 19.68 9.89
C GLY A 186 2.89 18.92 9.20
N THR A 187 4.13 19.39 9.40
CA THR A 187 5.33 18.72 8.88
C THR A 187 5.87 17.81 9.97
N VAL A 188 5.67 16.51 9.81
CA VAL A 188 6.26 15.47 10.66
C VAL A 188 7.16 14.61 9.78
N LEU A 189 8.42 14.45 10.19
CA LEU A 189 9.32 13.48 9.55
C LEU A 189 9.12 12.12 10.22
N MET A 190 9.06 11.09 9.42
CA MET A 190 9.00 9.72 9.91
C MET A 190 10.35 9.34 10.52
N THR A 191 10.32 8.79 11.73
CA THR A 191 11.46 8.19 12.43
C THR A 191 11.02 6.88 13.06
N ASP A 192 11.97 6.01 13.41
CA ASP A 192 11.67 4.75 14.06
C ASP A 192 10.95 4.95 15.43
N GLU A 193 11.17 6.10 16.10
CA GLU A 193 10.55 6.41 17.39
C GLU A 193 9.08 6.84 17.24
N ASN A 194 8.72 7.50 16.14
CA ASN A 194 7.35 8.03 15.96
C ASN A 194 6.49 7.18 15.00
N VAL A 195 7.00 6.01 14.57
CA VAL A 195 6.37 5.14 13.58
C VAL A 195 4.89 4.85 13.86
N VAL A 196 4.53 4.66 15.14
CA VAL A 196 3.14 4.39 15.57
C VAL A 196 2.23 5.58 15.29
N ALA A 197 2.62 6.76 15.75
CA ALA A 197 1.82 7.97 15.55
C ALA A 197 1.73 8.33 14.06
N TYR A 198 2.84 8.17 13.34
CA TYR A 198 2.91 8.45 11.92
C TYR A 198 2.01 7.53 11.09
N SER A 199 2.06 6.21 11.35
CA SER A 199 1.19 5.25 10.66
C SER A 199 -0.29 5.54 10.89
N ARG A 200 -0.67 5.92 12.12
CA ARG A 200 -2.06 6.27 12.45
C ARG A 200 -2.53 7.52 11.73
N VAL A 201 -1.70 8.55 11.64
CA VAL A 201 -2.05 9.75 10.84
C VAL A 201 -2.29 9.40 9.38
N MET A 202 -1.45 8.54 8.78
CA MET A 202 -1.64 8.07 7.40
C MET A 202 -2.94 7.29 7.25
N MET A 203 -3.25 6.37 8.17
CA MET A 203 -4.49 5.59 8.18
C MET A 203 -5.73 6.48 8.37
N ASP A 204 -5.65 7.50 9.23
CA ASP A 204 -6.74 8.45 9.44
C ASP A 204 -7.03 9.26 8.17
N LEU A 205 -6.00 9.69 7.44
CA LEU A 205 -6.16 10.38 6.16
C LEU A 205 -6.77 9.47 5.08
N LEU A 206 -6.35 8.20 5.01
CA LEU A 206 -6.93 7.24 4.07
C LEU A 206 -8.39 6.92 4.42
N THR A 207 -8.70 6.72 5.70
CA THR A 207 -10.08 6.50 6.17
C THR A 207 -10.95 7.70 5.80
N LEU A 208 -10.49 8.90 6.06
CA LEU A 208 -11.21 10.12 5.71
C LEU A 208 -11.42 10.26 4.20
N ALA A 209 -10.42 9.90 3.39
CA ALA A 209 -10.57 9.90 1.94
C ALA A 209 -11.68 8.96 1.45
N LEU A 210 -11.82 7.78 2.08
CA LEU A 210 -12.89 6.83 1.83
C LEU A 210 -14.25 7.35 2.34
N GLU A 211 -14.28 7.93 3.53
CA GLU A 211 -15.51 8.51 4.13
C GLU A 211 -16.09 9.64 3.26
N CYS A 212 -15.19 10.46 2.69
CA CYS A 212 -15.56 11.57 1.83
C CYS A 212 -15.83 11.17 0.38
N ASP A 213 -15.81 9.90 0.03
CA ASP A 213 -15.88 9.37 -1.35
C ASP A 213 -14.87 10.08 -2.31
N LEU A 214 -13.75 10.54 -1.76
CA LEU A 214 -12.65 11.07 -2.57
C LEU A 214 -11.98 9.96 -3.37
N THR A 215 -12.00 8.75 -2.83
CA THR A 215 -11.63 7.50 -3.49
C THR A 215 -12.46 6.36 -2.93
N ARG A 216 -12.57 5.25 -3.67
CA ARG A 216 -13.16 3.98 -3.24
C ARG A 216 -12.16 2.86 -3.11
N VAL A 217 -10.90 3.14 -3.48
CA VAL A 217 -9.80 2.17 -3.41
C VAL A 217 -8.63 2.83 -2.72
N ALA A 218 -8.21 2.27 -1.59
CA ALA A 218 -7.06 2.71 -0.84
C ALA A 218 -6.06 1.56 -0.67
N PHE A 219 -4.77 1.88 -0.75
CA PHE A 219 -3.67 0.96 -0.48
C PHE A 219 -2.75 1.57 0.57
N PHE A 220 -2.30 0.78 1.53
CA PHE A 220 -1.32 1.21 2.52
C PHE A 220 -0.27 0.14 2.79
N SER A 221 1.00 0.48 2.57
CA SER A 221 2.15 -0.35 2.94
C SER A 221 2.63 0.02 4.34
N LEU A 222 2.66 -0.96 5.25
CA LEU A 222 3.20 -0.82 6.61
C LEU A 222 4.72 -1.04 6.66
N GLY A 223 5.34 -1.50 5.59
CA GLY A 223 6.78 -1.69 5.52
C GLY A 223 7.27 -2.08 4.14
N PRO A 224 8.54 -1.76 3.82
CA PRO A 224 9.17 -2.20 2.58
C PRO A 224 9.40 -3.71 2.57
N THR A 225 9.61 -4.28 1.39
CA THR A 225 9.92 -5.70 1.22
C THR A 225 11.20 -6.12 1.94
N GLN A 226 12.15 -5.18 2.05
CA GLN A 226 13.38 -5.32 2.85
C GLN A 226 13.34 -4.30 4.00
N ASN A 227 12.67 -4.63 5.09
CA ASN A 227 12.46 -3.69 6.17
C ASN A 227 13.67 -3.61 7.12
N TYR A 228 14.53 -2.62 6.91
CA TYR A 228 15.69 -2.32 7.76
C TYR A 228 15.40 -1.31 8.88
N HIS A 229 14.13 -1.02 9.16
CA HIS A 229 13.74 -0.14 10.25
C HIS A 229 13.75 -0.88 11.60
N LYS A 230 14.03 -0.11 12.66
CA LYS A 230 13.98 -0.58 14.03
C LYS A 230 12.63 -0.28 14.66
N HIS A 231 12.38 -0.91 15.78
CA HIS A 231 11.18 -0.70 16.58
C HIS A 231 11.54 -0.33 18.04
N PRO A 232 12.18 0.83 18.30
CA PRO A 232 12.63 1.23 19.62
C PRO A 232 11.47 1.41 20.62
N HIS A 233 10.28 1.76 20.14
CA HIS A 233 9.06 1.82 20.95
C HIS A 233 8.64 0.43 21.54
N LEU A 234 9.17 -0.67 20.99
CA LEU A 234 9.02 -2.03 21.51
C LEU A 234 10.23 -2.48 22.34
N GLY A 235 11.23 -1.60 22.54
CA GLY A 235 12.49 -1.92 23.20
C GLY A 235 13.41 -2.79 22.31
N LEU A 236 13.34 -2.64 20.97
CA LEU A 236 14.09 -3.46 20.04
C LEU A 236 15.15 -2.62 19.32
N ASP A 237 16.41 -3.09 19.38
CA ASP A 237 17.56 -2.46 18.70
C ASP A 237 17.89 -3.08 17.34
N ASN A 238 17.45 -4.32 17.10
CA ASN A 238 17.65 -4.99 15.83
C ASN A 238 16.63 -4.49 14.78
N VAL A 239 17.06 -4.41 13.52
CA VAL A 239 16.18 -4.11 12.40
C VAL A 239 15.25 -5.30 12.14
N TYR A 240 14.04 -5.02 11.65
CA TYR A 240 13.01 -6.04 11.45
C TYR A 240 13.47 -7.16 10.51
N HIS A 241 14.17 -6.83 9.42
CA HIS A 241 14.74 -7.80 8.49
C HIS A 241 15.61 -8.85 9.18
N THR A 242 16.51 -8.42 10.09
CA THR A 242 17.34 -9.36 10.86
C THR A 242 16.52 -10.25 11.79
N LEU A 243 15.44 -9.72 12.38
CA LEU A 243 14.54 -10.49 13.24
C LEU A 243 13.78 -11.56 12.43
N CYS A 244 13.41 -11.26 11.17
CA CYS A 244 12.74 -12.21 10.28
C CYS A 244 13.62 -13.44 9.98
N HIS A 245 14.93 -13.25 9.83
CA HIS A 245 15.89 -14.33 9.55
C HIS A 245 16.30 -15.14 10.79
N SER A 246 15.56 -15.06 11.88
CA SER A 246 15.82 -15.90 13.06
C SER A 246 15.47 -17.35 12.74
N PRO A 247 16.43 -18.30 12.86
CA PRO A 247 16.24 -19.67 12.42
C PRO A 247 15.19 -20.42 13.26
N PRO A 248 14.61 -21.53 12.76
CA PRO A 248 13.75 -22.41 13.53
C PRO A 248 14.45 -22.95 14.79
N ALA A 249 13.69 -23.28 15.85
CA ALA A 249 14.26 -23.85 17.05
C ALA A 249 15.07 -25.13 16.75
N GLY A 250 16.31 -25.16 17.20
CA GLY A 250 17.21 -26.31 16.99
C GLY A 250 18.01 -26.28 15.68
N SER A 251 17.86 -25.25 14.83
CA SER A 251 18.75 -25.06 13.69
C SER A 251 20.01 -24.29 14.11
N PHE A 252 21.13 -24.61 13.48
CA PHE A 252 22.38 -23.90 13.71
C PHE A 252 22.36 -22.58 12.92
N ASP A 253 22.47 -21.46 13.63
CA ASP A 253 22.69 -20.14 13.02
C ASP A 253 24.05 -19.60 13.48
N PRO A 254 25.03 -19.46 12.58
CA PRO A 254 26.36 -18.94 12.93
C PRO A 254 26.33 -17.48 13.42
N PHE A 255 25.22 -16.75 13.20
CA PHE A 255 25.02 -15.38 13.67
C PHE A 255 24.16 -15.29 14.93
N ALA A 256 23.71 -16.44 15.47
CA ALA A 256 22.76 -16.52 16.58
C ALA A 256 23.40 -16.28 17.92
N GLY A 257 23.34 -15.05 18.41
CA GLY A 257 23.64 -14.74 19.82
C GLY A 257 22.53 -15.15 20.78
N ASN A 258 21.26 -15.15 20.41
CA ASN A 258 20.11 -15.48 21.27
C ASN A 258 18.84 -15.75 20.41
N GLU A 259 18.69 -16.98 19.91
CA GLU A 259 17.55 -17.37 19.07
C GLU A 259 16.19 -17.18 19.74
N ALA A 260 16.06 -17.57 21.00
CA ALA A 260 14.79 -17.44 21.73
C ALA A 260 14.38 -15.97 21.90
N GLY A 261 15.36 -15.09 22.14
CA GLY A 261 15.14 -13.65 22.22
C GLY A 261 14.69 -13.07 20.88
N ARG A 262 15.40 -13.39 19.78
CA ARG A 262 15.06 -12.87 18.45
C ARG A 262 13.68 -13.27 17.98
N ARG A 263 13.25 -14.50 18.23
CA ARG A 263 11.86 -14.92 17.94
C ARG A 263 10.84 -14.18 18.75
N GLY A 264 11.14 -13.97 20.06
CA GLY A 264 10.29 -13.15 20.91
C GLY A 264 10.16 -11.73 20.36
N ASP A 265 11.25 -11.17 19.87
CA ASP A 265 11.28 -9.83 19.29
C ASP A 265 10.56 -9.76 17.93
N TYR A 266 10.72 -10.75 17.06
CA TYR A 266 9.93 -10.88 15.85
C TYR A 266 8.42 -10.92 16.14
N HIS A 267 8.01 -11.70 17.15
CA HIS A 267 6.60 -11.74 17.57
C HIS A 267 6.11 -10.40 18.08
N LYS A 268 6.93 -9.62 18.81
CA LYS A 268 6.53 -8.26 19.24
C LYS A 268 6.24 -7.34 18.05
N VAL A 269 7.09 -7.39 17.01
CA VAL A 269 6.84 -6.59 15.80
C VAL A 269 5.60 -7.07 15.08
N THR A 270 5.39 -8.38 14.94
CA THR A 270 4.17 -8.93 14.32
C THR A 270 2.91 -8.51 15.08
N ILE A 271 2.94 -8.58 16.41
CA ILE A 271 1.83 -8.10 17.26
C ILE A 271 1.59 -6.61 17.02
N HIS A 272 2.65 -5.81 17.00
CA HIS A 272 2.55 -4.38 16.70
C HIS A 272 1.92 -4.10 15.34
N LEU A 273 2.28 -4.84 14.29
CA LEU A 273 1.65 -4.69 12.96
C LEU A 273 0.15 -5.04 13.02
N MET A 274 -0.22 -6.09 13.78
CA MET A 274 -1.64 -6.43 13.97
C MET A 274 -2.40 -5.39 14.82
N GLU A 275 -1.73 -4.69 15.74
CA GLU A 275 -2.31 -3.53 16.43
C GLU A 275 -2.63 -2.38 15.47
N GLN A 276 -1.78 -2.16 14.45
CA GLN A 276 -2.07 -1.16 13.42
C GLN A 276 -3.24 -1.59 12.53
N VAL A 277 -3.33 -2.87 12.18
CA VAL A 277 -4.49 -3.43 11.47
C VAL A 277 -5.77 -3.28 12.30
N ALA A 278 -5.72 -3.62 13.59
CA ALA A 278 -6.86 -3.45 14.51
C ALA A 278 -7.29 -1.98 14.62
N TYR A 279 -6.33 -1.06 14.68
CA TYR A 279 -6.60 0.37 14.69
C TYR A 279 -7.39 0.81 13.45
N LEU A 280 -6.94 0.40 12.26
CA LEU A 280 -7.63 0.74 11.01
C LEU A 280 -9.03 0.12 10.94
N LEU A 281 -9.18 -1.16 11.31
CA LEU A 281 -10.50 -1.80 11.40
C LEU A 281 -11.44 -1.05 12.36
N GLY A 282 -10.91 -0.64 13.52
CA GLY A 282 -11.64 0.18 14.47
C GLY A 282 -12.13 1.50 13.87
N LYS A 283 -11.29 2.17 13.07
CA LYS A 283 -11.67 3.40 12.36
C LYS A 283 -12.77 3.14 11.33
N LEU A 284 -12.64 2.08 10.53
CA LEU A 284 -13.62 1.73 9.51
C LEU A 284 -14.98 1.29 10.11
N LYS A 285 -15.02 0.89 11.39
CA LYS A 285 -16.25 0.56 12.13
C LYS A 285 -16.96 1.72 12.78
N VAL A 286 -16.36 2.90 12.79
CA VAL A 286 -17.01 4.09 13.37
C VAL A 286 -18.30 4.39 12.59
N PRO A 287 -19.46 4.53 13.30
CA PRO A 287 -20.70 4.91 12.65
C PRO A 287 -20.56 6.27 11.96
N ARG A 288 -21.02 6.37 10.74
CA ARG A 288 -21.01 7.62 9.97
C ARG A 288 -22.30 8.39 10.18
N SER A 289 -22.25 9.72 10.05
CA SER A 289 -23.44 10.56 10.08
C SER A 289 -24.43 10.28 8.94
N SER A 290 -23.96 9.72 7.84
CA SER A 290 -24.73 9.51 6.60
C SER A 290 -24.69 8.06 6.09
N GLY A 291 -24.83 7.05 6.98
CA GLY A 291 -24.88 5.66 6.55
C GLY A 291 -24.20 4.68 7.49
N PRO A 292 -24.15 3.40 7.12
CA PRO A 292 -23.50 2.38 7.91
C PRO A 292 -21.98 2.63 8.00
N PRO A 293 -21.28 1.99 8.95
CA PRO A 293 -19.82 2.01 8.99
C PRO A 293 -19.20 1.66 7.64
N LEU A 294 -18.01 2.21 7.35
CA LEU A 294 -17.32 1.89 6.11
C LEU A 294 -17.03 0.41 5.96
N LEU A 295 -16.71 -0.26 7.07
CA LEU A 295 -16.37 -1.69 7.06
C LEU A 295 -17.51 -2.55 6.52
N ASP A 296 -18.78 -2.18 6.77
CA ASP A 296 -19.95 -2.95 6.31
C ASP A 296 -20.11 -2.96 4.78
N SER A 297 -19.50 -2.00 4.11
CA SER A 297 -19.57 -1.85 2.64
C SER A 297 -18.20 -1.94 1.96
N SER A 298 -17.18 -2.42 2.67
CA SER A 298 -15.80 -2.50 2.18
C SER A 298 -15.28 -3.93 2.18
N VAL A 299 -14.33 -4.20 1.31
CA VAL A 299 -13.44 -5.36 1.39
C VAL A 299 -12.09 -4.86 1.87
N PHE A 300 -11.69 -5.30 3.05
CA PHE A 300 -10.38 -5.01 3.62
C PHE A 300 -9.51 -6.27 3.54
N VAL A 301 -8.30 -6.12 3.04
CA VAL A 301 -7.32 -7.21 2.94
C VAL A 301 -6.04 -6.79 3.65
N ALA A 302 -5.60 -7.60 4.62
CA ALA A 302 -4.29 -7.49 5.23
C ALA A 302 -3.51 -8.78 4.97
N CYS A 303 -2.30 -8.65 4.46
CA CYS A 303 -1.48 -9.81 4.08
C CYS A 303 0.01 -9.48 4.15
N SER A 304 0.83 -10.52 4.08
CA SER A 304 2.28 -10.43 3.93
C SER A 304 2.73 -11.27 2.73
N GLU A 305 3.87 -10.92 2.17
CA GLU A 305 4.46 -11.60 1.02
C GLU A 305 5.04 -12.98 1.35
N PHE A 306 5.32 -13.25 2.63
CA PHE A 306 5.89 -14.50 3.09
C PHE A 306 5.03 -15.16 4.17
N GLY A 307 4.91 -16.47 4.09
CA GLY A 307 4.44 -17.31 5.18
C GLY A 307 5.57 -17.68 6.12
N ASP A 308 6.77 -17.87 5.57
CA ASP A 308 8.03 -17.98 6.32
C ASP A 308 9.02 -16.91 5.83
N ALA A 309 9.13 -15.85 6.60
CA ALA A 309 10.00 -14.73 6.27
C ALA A 309 11.49 -15.09 6.39
N GLY A 310 11.85 -16.04 7.26
CA GLY A 310 13.23 -16.47 7.45
C GLY A 310 13.83 -17.15 6.24
N GLY A 311 13.04 -17.94 5.54
CA GLY A 311 13.42 -18.63 4.32
C GLY A 311 12.89 -17.96 3.05
N HIS A 312 12.33 -16.74 3.11
CA HIS A 312 11.66 -16.05 2.00
C HIS A 312 10.65 -16.96 1.28
N GLN A 313 9.90 -17.76 2.05
CA GLN A 313 9.02 -18.77 1.47
C GLN A 313 7.62 -18.21 1.24
N PRO A 314 7.13 -18.22 -0.02
CA PRO A 314 5.80 -17.72 -0.37
C PRO A 314 4.70 -18.76 -0.17
N TYR A 315 4.87 -19.65 0.79
CA TYR A 315 3.89 -20.68 1.16
C TYR A 315 3.15 -20.28 2.42
N PHE A 316 1.89 -20.71 2.55
CA PHE A 316 1.05 -20.41 3.70
C PHE A 316 0.94 -18.91 4.01
N LEU A 317 0.78 -18.13 2.96
CA LEU A 317 0.65 -16.68 3.08
C LEU A 317 -0.47 -16.32 4.06
N PRO A 318 -0.25 -15.38 4.98
CA PRO A 318 -1.29 -14.88 5.88
C PRO A 318 -2.17 -13.85 5.16
N PHE A 319 -3.47 -14.12 5.10
CA PHE A 319 -4.52 -13.23 4.59
C PHE A 319 -5.66 -13.07 5.59
#